data_fd3aa5fddc075971362d169494fa4733
#
_entry.id   fd3aa5fddc075971362d169494fa4733
#
_cell.length_a   1.000
_cell.length_b   1.000
_cell.length_c   1.000
_cell.angle_alpha   90.00
_cell.angle_beta   90.00
_cell.angle_gamma   90.00
#
_symmetry.space_group_name_H-M   'P 1'
#
loop_
_entity.id
_entity.type
_entity.pdbx_description
1 polymer ?
#
loop_
_entity_poly.entity_id
_entity_poly.type
_entity_poly.pdbx_seq_one_letter_code
_entity_poly.pdbx_strand_id
1 'polypeptide(L)'
;MKLVRLLLLACICMMACRQQPQSNEVTNYDLPQMKDSGELVVLTLNSSTSYFNYRGEPMGFQYELAEQFARSLGVKLRMETAKNTHDLVHKLLTGEGDLIAYNLPITKEFKDSVEFCGEDIITHQVLVQRNSNKVPPLQNVTELIGKEVYVKPGKYLDRLINLDKELGGGILIHKVENDSVTTEDLIMQVSNGTIDYAVCDNDLAKLNKTYYPNLNISMPISFDQRASWAVRKTSPLLAAAATQWHRENMTSPSYRASSKRYFEISKRIPHGSILSIQKGKISHYDELFKKYAKEIDWDWRLLASLAYTESNFDTTAVSWAGAKGLMQLMPRTARAMGVPAGMEQNPEESIKAAVKYIAATANSFRRIPDPDERIKFILAAYNAGIGHITDAMALAEKYGKNKYIWDNNVADYIPVSYTHLRAHETKAN
;
A
#
# COMPACT_ATOMS: atom_id res chain seq x y z
N MET A 1 -20.34 34.42 57.66
CA MET A 1 -20.77 33.00 57.51
C MET A 1 -21.20 32.64 56.06
N LYS A 2 -21.82 33.49 55.29
CA LYS A 2 -22.22 33.17 53.87
C LYS A 2 -21.03 33.06 52.90
N LEU A 3 -19.97 33.86 53.06
CA LEU A 3 -18.79 33.88 52.20
C LEU A 3 -17.92 32.59 52.33
N VAL A 4 -17.81 32.07 53.57
CA VAL A 4 -17.05 30.84 53.88
C VAL A 4 -17.73 29.58 53.29
N ARG A 5 -19.10 29.59 53.28
CA ARG A 5 -19.87 28.50 52.63
C ARG A 5 -19.74 28.49 51.12
N LEU A 6 -19.62 29.66 50.48
CA LEU A 6 -19.43 29.79 49.03
C LEU A 6 -18.02 29.32 48.61
N LEU A 7 -16.99 29.62 49.41
CA LEU A 7 -15.61 29.13 49.16
C LEU A 7 -15.46 27.61 49.37
N LEU A 8 -16.18 27.05 50.32
CA LEU A 8 -16.17 25.58 50.53
C LEU A 8 -16.90 24.85 49.38
N LEU A 9 -17.99 25.38 48.83
CA LEU A 9 -18.65 24.82 47.67
C LEU A 9 -17.77 24.90 46.39
N ALA A 10 -17.04 26.01 46.20
CA ALA A 10 -16.12 26.18 45.08
C ALA A 10 -14.92 25.20 45.14
N CYS A 11 -14.40 24.91 46.35
CA CYS A 11 -13.35 23.90 46.52
C CYS A 11 -13.83 22.47 46.29
N ILE A 12 -15.09 22.13 46.61
CA ILE A 12 -15.65 20.79 46.33
C ILE A 12 -15.89 20.60 44.83
N CYS A 13 -16.29 21.64 44.09
CA CYS A 13 -16.42 21.57 42.62
C CYS A 13 -15.07 21.47 41.90
N MET A 14 -13.98 21.96 42.44
CA MET A 14 -12.65 21.84 41.83
C MET A 14 -11.95 20.49 42.12
N MET A 15 -12.41 19.70 43.10
CA MET A 15 -11.94 18.34 43.33
C MET A 15 -12.65 17.28 42.50
N ALA A 16 -13.78 17.59 41.85
CA ALA A 16 -14.56 16.66 41.05
C ALA A 16 -14.11 16.54 39.58
N CYS A 17 -13.12 17.32 39.13
CA CYS A 17 -12.62 17.30 37.74
C CYS A 17 -11.16 16.87 37.60
N ARG A 18 -10.66 16.00 38.48
CA ARG A 18 -9.49 15.18 38.17
C ARG A 18 -9.94 13.76 37.88
N GLN A 19 -10.65 13.58 36.76
CA GLN A 19 -10.62 12.28 36.10
C GLN A 19 -9.20 12.12 35.55
N GLN A 20 -8.39 11.32 36.24
CA GLN A 20 -7.28 10.62 35.60
C GLN A 20 -7.84 9.95 34.35
N PRO A 21 -7.14 9.98 33.21
CA PRO A 21 -7.49 9.10 32.12
C PRO A 21 -7.41 7.68 32.70
N GLN A 22 -8.56 7.03 32.90
CA GLN A 22 -8.62 5.60 33.04
C GLN A 22 -7.90 5.06 31.84
N SER A 23 -6.79 4.38 32.05
CA SER A 23 -6.31 3.40 31.12
C SER A 23 -7.50 2.45 30.92
N ASN A 24 -8.23 2.58 29.83
CA ASN A 24 -9.16 1.59 29.40
C ASN A 24 -8.31 0.36 29.06
N GLU A 25 -8.01 -0.46 30.08
CA GLU A 25 -7.70 -1.86 29.84
C GLU A 25 -8.89 -2.39 29.05
N VAL A 26 -8.67 -2.74 27.79
CA VAL A 26 -9.64 -3.41 26.93
C VAL A 26 -9.75 -4.85 27.44
N THR A 27 -10.31 -4.97 28.65
CA THR A 27 -10.57 -6.24 29.32
C THR A 27 -11.82 -6.85 28.70
N ASN A 28 -11.65 -8.03 28.08
CA ASN A 28 -12.71 -8.90 27.55
C ASN A 28 -13.30 -8.55 26.18
N TYR A 29 -12.54 -7.95 25.25
CA TYR A 29 -12.95 -7.87 23.86
C TYR A 29 -12.29 -8.99 23.05
N ASP A 30 -13.06 -10.03 22.72
CA ASP A 30 -12.59 -11.19 21.96
C ASP A 30 -13.57 -11.53 20.82
N LEU A 31 -13.43 -12.65 20.18
CA LEU A 31 -14.19 -13.08 19.02
C LEU A 31 -15.75 -12.93 19.15
N PRO A 32 -16.39 -13.25 20.29
CA PRO A 32 -17.84 -13.05 20.43
C PRO A 32 -18.24 -11.58 20.30
N GLN A 33 -17.59 -10.68 21.05
CA GLN A 33 -17.88 -9.25 21.06
C GLN A 33 -17.60 -8.60 19.68
N MET A 34 -16.53 -9.07 19.01
CA MET A 34 -16.22 -8.65 17.65
C MET A 34 -17.31 -9.09 16.65
N LYS A 35 -17.83 -10.31 16.78
CA LYS A 35 -18.97 -10.77 15.95
C LYS A 35 -20.23 -9.99 16.22
N ASP A 36 -20.49 -9.64 17.46
CA ASP A 36 -21.66 -8.83 17.86
C ASP A 36 -21.54 -7.39 17.30
N SER A 37 -20.34 -6.82 17.27
CA SER A 37 -20.09 -5.51 16.63
C SER A 37 -20.23 -5.55 15.10
N GLY A 38 -20.09 -6.73 14.50
CA GLY A 38 -20.13 -6.94 13.04
C GLY A 38 -18.92 -6.43 12.28
N GLU A 39 -17.84 -6.04 12.98
CA GLU A 39 -16.61 -5.48 12.39
C GLU A 39 -15.34 -6.11 12.98
N LEU A 40 -14.36 -6.39 12.13
CA LEU A 40 -13.00 -6.76 12.50
C LEU A 40 -12.07 -5.61 12.10
N VAL A 41 -11.43 -4.99 13.09
CA VAL A 41 -10.44 -3.92 12.87
C VAL A 41 -9.05 -4.52 12.79
N VAL A 42 -8.46 -4.42 11.61
CA VAL A 42 -7.13 -5.01 11.33
C VAL A 42 -6.06 -3.93 11.21
N LEU A 43 -5.03 -4.07 12.01
CA LEU A 43 -3.83 -3.23 12.02
C LEU A 43 -2.78 -3.79 11.08
N THR A 44 -2.17 -2.92 10.28
CA THR A 44 -1.09 -3.31 9.37
C THR A 44 -0.15 -2.14 9.07
N LEU A 45 0.92 -2.38 8.32
CA LEU A 45 1.78 -1.31 7.79
C LEU A 45 1.37 -0.96 6.35
N ASN A 46 1.63 0.29 5.96
CA ASN A 46 1.47 0.70 4.56
C ASN A 46 2.68 0.19 3.76
N SER A 47 2.47 -0.83 2.94
CA SER A 47 3.46 -1.38 2.01
C SER A 47 2.79 -2.20 0.92
N SER A 48 3.48 -2.44 -0.17
CA SER A 48 2.98 -3.22 -1.30
C SER A 48 2.71 -4.70 -0.98
N THR A 49 3.32 -5.26 0.06
CA THR A 49 3.02 -6.62 0.55
C THR A 49 1.91 -6.65 1.59
N SER A 50 1.67 -5.55 2.32
CA SER A 50 0.73 -5.53 3.44
C SER A 50 -0.61 -4.92 3.04
N TYR A 51 -0.67 -3.59 2.89
CA TYR A 51 -1.86 -2.85 2.55
C TYR A 51 -1.51 -1.54 1.85
N PHE A 52 -2.15 -1.25 0.73
CA PHE A 52 -2.03 0.02 0.00
C PHE A 52 -3.28 0.24 -0.86
N ASN A 53 -3.51 1.46 -1.29
CA ASN A 53 -4.56 1.77 -2.25
C ASN A 53 -3.98 1.82 -3.67
N TYR A 54 -4.60 1.09 -4.58
CA TYR A 54 -4.28 1.12 -6.00
C TYR A 54 -5.52 1.49 -6.81
N ARG A 55 -5.47 2.64 -7.50
CA ARG A 55 -6.61 3.16 -8.30
C ARG A 55 -7.92 3.28 -7.49
N GLY A 56 -7.80 3.66 -6.21
CA GLY A 56 -8.94 3.78 -5.30
C GLY A 56 -9.46 2.47 -4.74
N GLU A 57 -8.80 1.34 -5.03
CA GLU A 57 -9.13 0.03 -4.45
C GLU A 57 -8.06 -0.42 -3.45
N PRO A 58 -8.48 -0.98 -2.31
CA PRO A 58 -7.55 -1.52 -1.32
C PRO A 58 -6.90 -2.80 -1.86
N MET A 59 -5.58 -2.88 -1.70
CA MET A 59 -4.72 -3.96 -2.20
C MET A 59 -3.68 -4.33 -1.14
N GLY A 60 -3.02 -5.46 -1.33
CA GLY A 60 -1.94 -5.96 -0.49
C GLY A 60 -2.15 -7.43 -0.15
N PHE A 61 -1.07 -8.21 -0.05
CA PHE A 61 -1.19 -9.63 0.25
C PHE A 61 -1.82 -9.88 1.62
N GLN A 62 -1.35 -9.15 2.66
CA GLN A 62 -1.92 -9.27 4.00
C GLN A 62 -3.37 -8.76 4.07
N TYR A 63 -3.70 -7.69 3.31
CA TYR A 63 -5.06 -7.21 3.18
C TYR A 63 -6.00 -8.28 2.62
N GLU A 64 -5.61 -8.97 1.55
CA GLU A 64 -6.44 -10.01 0.94
C GLU A 64 -6.66 -11.21 1.88
N LEU A 65 -5.63 -11.58 2.65
CA LEU A 65 -5.77 -12.62 3.66
C LEU A 65 -6.72 -12.16 4.78
N ALA A 66 -6.58 -10.94 5.27
CA ALA A 66 -7.46 -10.37 6.29
C ALA A 66 -8.91 -10.25 5.80
N GLU A 67 -9.12 -9.88 4.52
CA GLU A 67 -10.46 -9.83 3.91
C GLU A 67 -11.11 -11.21 3.83
N GLN A 68 -10.36 -12.22 3.43
CA GLN A 68 -10.85 -13.60 3.40
C GLN A 68 -11.17 -14.12 4.80
N PHE A 69 -10.32 -13.79 5.79
CA PHE A 69 -10.56 -14.14 7.19
C PHE A 69 -11.82 -13.45 7.74
N ALA A 70 -11.96 -12.14 7.60
CA ALA A 70 -13.15 -11.41 8.05
C ALA A 70 -14.43 -11.95 7.41
N ARG A 71 -14.37 -12.26 6.10
CA ARG A 71 -15.48 -12.89 5.37
C ARG A 71 -15.85 -14.27 5.94
N SER A 72 -14.86 -15.08 6.33
CA SER A 72 -15.11 -16.39 6.97
C SER A 72 -15.77 -16.27 8.33
N LEU A 73 -15.55 -15.17 9.04
CA LEU A 73 -16.19 -14.85 10.33
C LEU A 73 -17.58 -14.21 10.18
N GLY A 74 -17.96 -13.80 8.95
CA GLY A 74 -19.22 -13.11 8.66
C GLY A 74 -19.24 -11.64 9.11
N VAL A 75 -18.08 -10.99 9.26
CA VAL A 75 -17.95 -9.60 9.72
C VAL A 75 -17.36 -8.71 8.64
N LYS A 76 -17.54 -7.38 8.77
CA LYS A 76 -16.90 -6.40 7.91
C LYS A 76 -15.42 -6.22 8.28
N LEU A 77 -14.58 -6.01 7.29
CA LEU A 77 -13.17 -5.66 7.50
C LEU A 77 -13.01 -4.13 7.53
N ARG A 78 -12.31 -3.63 8.54
CA ARG A 78 -11.77 -2.26 8.58
C ARG A 78 -10.25 -2.31 8.75
N MET A 79 -9.53 -1.65 7.84
CA MET A 79 -8.08 -1.58 7.89
C MET A 79 -7.62 -0.28 8.57
N GLU A 80 -6.68 -0.41 9.48
CA GLU A 80 -5.98 0.72 10.11
C GLU A 80 -4.48 0.55 9.92
N THR A 81 -3.78 1.64 9.58
CA THR A 81 -2.34 1.60 9.36
C THR A 81 -1.58 2.16 10.56
N ALA A 82 -0.41 1.59 10.78
CA ALA A 82 0.55 2.04 11.78
C ALA A 82 1.86 2.50 11.11
N LYS A 83 2.69 3.24 11.85
CA LYS A 83 3.95 3.79 11.35
C LYS A 83 5.06 2.75 11.30
N ASN A 84 5.09 1.85 12.26
CA ASN A 84 6.10 0.79 12.43
C ASN A 84 5.57 -0.35 13.30
N THR A 85 6.36 -1.38 13.53
CA THR A 85 5.96 -2.56 14.31
C THR A 85 5.65 -2.27 15.78
N HIS A 86 6.34 -1.33 16.41
CA HIS A 86 6.02 -0.92 17.78
C HIS A 86 4.70 -0.17 17.87
N ASP A 87 4.42 0.69 16.87
CA ASP A 87 3.13 1.39 16.77
C ASP A 87 1.97 0.41 16.50
N LEU A 88 2.21 -0.66 15.72
CA LEU A 88 1.23 -1.76 15.55
C LEU A 88 0.86 -2.40 16.89
N VAL A 89 1.87 -2.78 17.69
CA VAL A 89 1.65 -3.40 18.99
C VAL A 89 1.01 -2.41 19.96
N HIS A 90 1.45 -1.16 19.98
CA HIS A 90 0.82 -0.12 20.80
C HIS A 90 -0.66 0.05 20.50
N LYS A 91 -1.02 0.22 19.22
CA LYS A 91 -2.41 0.37 18.76
C LYS A 91 -3.27 -0.86 19.10
N LEU A 92 -2.70 -2.07 18.99
CA LEU A 92 -3.38 -3.30 19.38
C LEU A 92 -3.71 -3.29 20.87
N LEU A 93 -2.73 -2.94 21.72
CA LEU A 93 -2.88 -2.94 23.17
C LEU A 93 -3.80 -1.81 23.68
N THR A 94 -3.87 -0.68 22.99
CA THR A 94 -4.79 0.43 23.29
C THR A 94 -6.19 0.23 22.75
N GLY A 95 -6.44 -0.87 22.01
CA GLY A 95 -7.79 -1.20 21.48
C GLY A 95 -8.18 -0.46 20.20
N GLU A 96 -7.21 0.15 19.51
CA GLU A 96 -7.45 0.78 18.21
C GLU A 96 -7.64 -0.24 17.07
N GLY A 97 -7.36 -1.53 17.34
CA GLY A 97 -7.60 -2.65 16.44
C GLY A 97 -7.65 -3.97 17.19
N ASP A 98 -8.07 -5.03 16.50
CA ASP A 98 -8.31 -6.35 17.06
C ASP A 98 -7.24 -7.36 16.68
N LEU A 99 -6.71 -7.23 15.48
CA LEU A 99 -5.76 -8.17 14.87
C LEU A 99 -4.65 -7.41 14.16
N ILE A 100 -3.41 -7.81 14.32
CA ILE A 100 -2.30 -7.39 13.47
C ILE A 100 -2.17 -8.37 12.30
N ALA A 101 -2.53 -7.96 11.08
CA ALA A 101 -2.26 -8.70 9.85
C ALA A 101 -0.98 -8.14 9.20
N TYR A 102 0.13 -8.57 9.71
CA TYR A 102 1.47 -8.24 9.26
C TYR A 102 2.42 -9.37 9.67
N ASN A 103 3.52 -9.55 8.96
CA ASN A 103 4.60 -10.47 9.33
C ASN A 103 5.37 -9.91 10.54
N LEU A 104 4.69 -9.88 11.71
CA LEU A 104 5.28 -9.35 12.93
C LEU A 104 6.36 -10.33 13.44
N PRO A 105 7.62 -9.88 13.60
CA PRO A 105 8.69 -10.77 14.08
C PRO A 105 8.38 -11.34 15.47
N ILE A 106 8.58 -12.65 15.65
CA ILE A 106 8.37 -13.33 16.92
C ILE A 106 9.60 -13.12 17.83
N THR A 107 9.72 -11.91 18.38
CA THR A 107 10.78 -11.55 19.33
C THR A 107 10.35 -11.81 20.77
N LYS A 108 11.30 -11.83 21.71
CA LYS A 108 11.00 -11.94 23.15
C LYS A 108 10.11 -10.77 23.60
N GLU A 109 10.45 -9.56 23.19
CA GLU A 109 9.71 -8.33 23.53
C GLU A 109 8.24 -8.42 23.13
N PHE A 110 7.96 -8.82 21.88
CA PHE A 110 6.58 -8.92 21.39
C PHE A 110 5.84 -10.11 22.00
N LYS A 111 6.52 -11.25 22.28
CA LYS A 111 5.91 -12.38 22.99
C LYS A 111 5.41 -12.01 24.39
N ASP A 112 6.10 -11.09 25.05
CA ASP A 112 5.68 -10.62 26.36
C ASP A 112 4.44 -9.73 26.31
N SER A 113 4.12 -9.14 25.17
CA SER A 113 3.05 -8.16 24.97
C SER A 113 1.83 -8.70 24.24
N VAL A 114 2.00 -9.55 23.22
CA VAL A 114 0.91 -10.04 22.36
C VAL A 114 0.85 -11.56 22.30
N GLU A 115 -0.27 -12.08 21.83
CA GLU A 115 -0.46 -13.48 21.46
C GLU A 115 -0.30 -13.63 19.95
N PHE A 116 0.66 -14.46 19.52
CA PHE A 116 0.87 -14.75 18.11
C PHE A 116 -0.14 -15.78 17.60
N CYS A 117 -0.63 -15.58 16.38
CA CYS A 117 -1.66 -16.43 15.78
C CYS A 117 -1.46 -16.54 14.27
N GLY A 118 -2.21 -17.46 13.67
CA GLY A 118 -2.04 -17.77 12.26
C GLY A 118 -0.93 -18.77 12.04
N GLU A 119 -0.25 -18.70 10.92
CA GLU A 119 0.91 -19.53 10.60
C GLU A 119 2.20 -18.79 10.86
N ASP A 120 3.17 -19.48 11.40
CA ASP A 120 4.53 -18.96 11.50
C ASP A 120 5.20 -19.04 10.13
N ILE A 121 5.52 -17.91 9.58
CA ILE A 121 6.32 -17.83 8.36
C ILE A 121 7.79 -17.60 8.69
N ILE A 122 8.65 -18.11 7.83
CA ILE A 122 10.10 -17.81 7.91
C ILE A 122 10.37 -16.62 7.00
N THR A 123 10.93 -15.56 7.57
CA THR A 123 11.35 -14.37 6.85
C THR A 123 12.78 -14.00 7.22
N HIS A 124 13.47 -13.30 6.34
CA HIS A 124 14.80 -12.74 6.56
C HIS A 124 14.95 -11.45 5.74
N GLN A 125 15.96 -10.67 6.09
CA GLN A 125 16.31 -9.49 5.34
C GLN A 125 17.36 -9.82 4.29
N VAL A 126 17.23 -9.21 3.12
CA VAL A 126 18.12 -9.42 1.97
C VAL A 126 18.77 -8.11 1.52
N LEU A 127 19.96 -8.24 0.95
CA LEU A 127 20.54 -7.20 0.15
C LEU A 127 19.85 -7.16 -1.22
N VAL A 128 19.34 -5.99 -1.59
CA VAL A 128 18.85 -5.72 -2.94
C VAL A 128 19.96 -5.10 -3.74
N GLN A 129 20.33 -5.74 -4.85
CA GLN A 129 21.39 -5.32 -5.76
C GLN A 129 20.99 -5.62 -7.21
N ARG A 130 21.76 -5.14 -8.19
CA ARG A 130 21.48 -5.42 -9.62
C ARG A 130 22.23 -6.66 -10.11
N ASN A 131 21.60 -7.41 -11.01
CA ASN A 131 22.33 -8.26 -11.94
C ASN A 131 22.96 -7.37 -13.03
N SER A 132 24.26 -7.32 -13.09
CA SER A 132 24.99 -6.57 -14.10
C SER A 132 26.11 -7.41 -14.69
N ASN A 133 26.27 -7.33 -16.00
CA ASN A 133 27.41 -7.98 -16.69
C ASN A 133 28.74 -7.27 -16.42
N LYS A 134 28.69 -6.01 -15.92
CA LYS A 134 29.88 -5.19 -15.64
C LYS A 134 30.38 -5.38 -14.22
N VAL A 135 29.48 -5.54 -13.25
CA VAL A 135 29.79 -5.73 -11.83
C VAL A 135 28.99 -6.91 -11.34
N PRO A 136 29.64 -8.04 -10.99
CA PRO A 136 28.94 -9.20 -10.48
C PRO A 136 28.26 -8.87 -9.14
N PRO A 137 27.08 -9.43 -8.85
CA PRO A 137 26.45 -9.27 -7.56
C PRO A 137 27.31 -9.82 -6.43
N LEU A 138 27.32 -9.13 -5.28
CA LEU A 138 27.98 -9.59 -4.06
C LEU A 138 27.40 -10.94 -3.64
N GLN A 139 28.26 -11.84 -3.17
CA GLN A 139 27.87 -13.18 -2.75
C GLN A 139 27.98 -13.37 -1.24
N ASN A 140 28.82 -12.58 -0.56
CA ASN A 140 29.10 -12.67 0.85
C ASN A 140 28.93 -11.33 1.55
N VAL A 141 28.47 -11.36 2.78
CA VAL A 141 28.30 -10.14 3.61
C VAL A 141 29.61 -9.41 3.87
N THR A 142 30.74 -10.10 3.85
CA THR A 142 32.09 -9.48 3.99
C THR A 142 32.45 -8.54 2.83
N GLU A 143 31.84 -8.73 1.67
CA GLU A 143 32.05 -7.86 0.50
C GLU A 143 31.33 -6.51 0.63
N LEU A 144 30.46 -6.34 1.66
CA LEU A 144 29.82 -5.06 1.97
C LEU A 144 30.78 -4.04 2.56
N ILE A 145 31.96 -4.46 3.07
CA ILE A 145 32.98 -3.55 3.58
C ILE A 145 33.38 -2.57 2.46
N GLY A 146 33.30 -1.27 2.73
CA GLY A 146 33.56 -0.21 1.76
C GLY A 146 32.43 0.06 0.76
N LYS A 147 31.28 -0.60 0.89
CA LYS A 147 30.10 -0.35 0.03
C LYS A 147 29.12 0.61 0.69
N GLU A 148 28.50 1.46 -0.16
CA GLU A 148 27.42 2.35 0.24
C GLU A 148 26.09 1.61 0.23
N VAL A 149 25.43 1.48 1.39
CA VAL A 149 24.17 0.78 1.53
C VAL A 149 23.11 1.74 2.05
N TYR A 150 22.03 1.90 1.29
CA TYR A 150 20.95 2.81 1.59
C TYR A 150 19.81 2.09 2.33
N VAL A 151 19.31 2.67 3.43
CA VAL A 151 18.36 2.00 4.29
C VAL A 151 17.42 2.99 4.98
N LYS A 152 16.15 2.58 5.17
CA LYS A 152 15.19 3.31 6.00
C LYS A 152 15.47 3.07 7.49
N PRO A 153 15.15 4.05 8.36
CA PRO A 153 15.15 3.88 9.82
C PRO A 153 14.29 2.69 10.26
N GLY A 154 14.68 2.05 11.39
CA GLY A 154 14.00 0.91 11.97
C GLY A 154 14.75 -0.40 11.74
N LYS A 155 14.02 -1.53 11.70
CA LYS A 155 14.59 -2.89 11.73
C LYS A 155 15.68 -3.18 10.69
N TYR A 156 15.63 -2.55 9.53
CA TYR A 156 16.64 -2.73 8.48
C TYR A 156 17.95 -2.02 8.84
N LEU A 157 17.85 -0.79 9.35
CA LEU A 157 19.00 -0.02 9.81
C LEU A 157 19.66 -0.72 11.02
N ASP A 158 18.85 -1.16 11.98
CA ASP A 158 19.34 -1.84 13.20
C ASP A 158 20.11 -3.12 12.84
N ARG A 159 19.57 -3.91 11.89
CA ARG A 159 20.27 -5.11 11.42
C ARG A 159 21.56 -4.76 10.70
N LEU A 160 21.55 -3.74 9.85
CA LEU A 160 22.74 -3.34 9.08
C LEU A 160 23.85 -2.81 10.01
N ILE A 161 23.50 -2.03 11.03
CA ILE A 161 24.45 -1.57 12.07
C ILE A 161 25.03 -2.77 12.84
N ASN A 162 24.22 -3.76 13.19
CA ASN A 162 24.69 -4.95 13.89
C ASN A 162 25.61 -5.77 12.98
N LEU A 163 25.27 -5.95 11.70
CA LEU A 163 26.11 -6.63 10.73
C LEU A 163 27.46 -5.91 10.54
N ASP A 164 27.45 -4.58 10.47
CA ASP A 164 28.67 -3.80 10.38
C ASP A 164 29.61 -4.06 11.58
N LYS A 165 29.06 -4.07 12.79
CA LYS A 165 29.81 -4.42 14.01
C LYS A 165 30.34 -5.87 13.99
N GLU A 166 29.51 -6.83 13.53
CA GLU A 166 29.91 -8.24 13.38
C GLU A 166 31.09 -8.41 12.41
N LEU A 167 31.16 -7.56 11.36
CA LEU A 167 32.23 -7.56 10.38
C LEU A 167 33.48 -6.76 10.80
N GLY A 168 33.43 -6.07 11.94
CA GLY A 168 34.52 -5.20 12.40
C GLY A 168 34.45 -3.76 11.87
N GLY A 169 33.32 -3.38 11.26
CA GLY A 169 33.08 -2.06 10.69
C GLY A 169 33.45 -1.95 9.21
N GLY A 170 33.08 -0.83 8.61
CA GLY A 170 33.47 -0.46 7.25
C GLY A 170 32.37 -0.45 6.21
N ILE A 171 31.12 -0.79 6.56
CA ILE A 171 29.96 -0.58 5.69
C ILE A 171 29.61 0.92 5.72
N LEU A 172 29.46 1.54 4.56
CA LEU A 172 29.06 2.94 4.45
C LEU A 172 27.51 3.02 4.48
N ILE A 173 26.96 3.17 5.67
CA ILE A 173 25.50 3.11 5.90
C ILE A 173 24.89 4.49 5.67
N HIS A 174 24.02 4.60 4.66
CA HIS A 174 23.25 5.81 4.36
C HIS A 174 21.82 5.68 4.87
N LYS A 175 21.55 6.32 6.00
CA LYS A 175 20.22 6.41 6.59
C LYS A 175 19.35 7.42 5.81
N VAL A 176 18.26 6.97 5.22
CA VAL A 176 17.32 7.81 4.47
C VAL A 176 16.17 8.22 5.38
N GLU A 177 16.26 9.43 5.95
CA GLU A 177 15.27 9.96 6.92
C GLU A 177 14.05 10.61 6.26
N ASN A 178 14.11 10.91 4.95
CA ASN A 178 12.99 11.50 4.23
C ASN A 178 11.77 10.57 4.22
N ASP A 179 10.69 10.96 4.91
CA ASP A 179 9.47 10.17 5.03
C ASP A 179 8.72 9.98 3.70
N SER A 180 8.99 10.83 2.71
CA SER A 180 8.43 10.68 1.36
C SER A 180 9.12 9.58 0.53
N VAL A 181 10.29 9.09 0.96
CA VAL A 181 11.02 8.00 0.30
C VAL A 181 10.71 6.69 1.01
N THR A 182 10.10 5.76 0.32
CA THR A 182 9.76 4.43 0.84
C THR A 182 10.91 3.43 0.63
N THR A 183 10.81 2.25 1.23
CA THR A 183 11.75 1.15 0.95
C THR A 183 11.64 0.70 -0.51
N GLU A 184 10.44 0.70 -1.07
CA GLU A 184 10.19 0.40 -2.48
C GLU A 184 10.87 1.40 -3.43
N ASP A 185 10.91 2.68 -3.05
CA ASP A 185 11.64 3.69 -3.83
C ASP A 185 13.15 3.41 -3.84
N LEU A 186 13.72 2.97 -2.71
CA LEU A 186 15.12 2.55 -2.67
C LEU A 186 15.36 1.32 -3.57
N ILE A 187 14.46 0.35 -3.58
CA ILE A 187 14.55 -0.82 -4.47
C ILE A 187 14.47 -0.38 -5.94
N MET A 188 13.59 0.55 -6.28
CA MET A 188 13.50 1.13 -7.63
C MET A 188 14.79 1.86 -8.00
N GLN A 189 15.38 2.64 -7.09
CA GLN A 189 16.67 3.32 -7.30
C GLN A 189 17.83 2.33 -7.50
N VAL A 190 17.81 1.20 -6.83
CA VAL A 190 18.75 0.11 -7.12
C VAL A 190 18.53 -0.40 -8.54
N SER A 191 17.28 -0.67 -8.94
CA SER A 191 16.99 -1.20 -10.29
C SER A 191 17.43 -0.27 -11.41
N ASN A 192 17.22 1.05 -11.27
CA ASN A 192 17.59 2.03 -12.30
C ASN A 192 19.04 2.48 -12.24
N GLY A 193 19.79 2.11 -11.20
CA GLY A 193 21.21 2.38 -11.06
C GLY A 193 21.58 3.69 -10.38
N THR A 194 20.63 4.36 -9.75
CA THR A 194 20.86 5.57 -8.94
C THR A 194 21.66 5.26 -7.68
N ILE A 195 21.37 4.13 -7.05
CA ILE A 195 22.13 3.58 -5.92
C ILE A 195 22.49 2.11 -6.23
N ASP A 196 23.48 1.56 -5.51
CA ASP A 196 23.94 0.19 -5.77
C ASP A 196 23.27 -0.83 -4.86
N TYR A 197 23.06 -0.50 -3.58
CA TYR A 197 22.59 -1.43 -2.58
C TYR A 197 21.51 -0.83 -1.68
N ALA A 198 20.48 -1.63 -1.41
CA ALA A 198 19.45 -1.34 -0.41
C ALA A 198 19.12 -2.60 0.40
N VAL A 199 18.42 -2.44 1.50
CA VAL A 199 18.03 -3.54 2.40
C VAL A 199 16.54 -3.55 2.59
N CYS A 200 15.92 -4.74 2.49
CA CYS A 200 14.51 -4.95 2.81
C CYS A 200 14.21 -6.41 3.21
N ASP A 201 12.96 -6.68 3.60
CA ASP A 201 12.48 -8.04 3.79
C ASP A 201 12.45 -8.82 2.47
N ASN A 202 12.67 -10.12 2.55
CA ASN A 202 12.70 -11.04 1.41
C ASN A 202 11.37 -11.05 0.63
N ASP A 203 10.22 -10.96 1.29
CA ASP A 203 8.90 -10.91 0.63
C ASP A 203 8.72 -9.61 -0.16
N LEU A 204 9.12 -8.47 0.40
CA LEU A 204 9.11 -7.18 -0.29
C LEU A 204 10.07 -7.20 -1.50
N ALA A 205 11.25 -7.78 -1.33
CA ALA A 205 12.21 -7.95 -2.41
C ALA A 205 11.68 -8.84 -3.54
N LYS A 206 11.03 -9.97 -3.20
CA LYS A 206 10.38 -10.88 -4.17
C LYS A 206 9.29 -10.16 -4.96
N LEU A 207 8.42 -9.43 -4.26
CA LEU A 207 7.38 -8.64 -4.92
C LEU A 207 7.99 -7.65 -5.92
N ASN A 208 8.98 -6.86 -5.50
CA ASN A 208 9.61 -5.86 -6.35
C ASN A 208 10.38 -6.49 -7.52
N LYS A 209 10.94 -7.66 -7.36
CA LYS A 209 11.58 -8.40 -8.47
C LYS A 209 10.59 -8.75 -9.59
N THR A 210 9.31 -8.87 -9.32
CA THR A 210 8.29 -9.06 -10.38
C THR A 210 8.13 -7.83 -11.27
N TYR A 211 8.44 -6.62 -10.76
CA TYR A 211 8.48 -5.38 -11.53
C TYR A 211 9.85 -5.13 -12.17
N TYR A 212 10.92 -5.46 -11.44
CA TYR A 212 12.30 -5.16 -11.78
C TYR A 212 13.12 -6.47 -11.90
N PRO A 213 13.04 -7.19 -13.04
CA PRO A 213 13.70 -8.50 -13.21
C PRO A 213 15.23 -8.46 -13.13
N ASN A 214 15.83 -7.27 -13.30
CA ASN A 214 17.25 -7.04 -13.18
C ASN A 214 17.78 -7.04 -11.73
N LEU A 215 16.88 -7.17 -10.73
CA LEU A 215 17.29 -7.25 -9.34
C LEU A 215 17.83 -8.64 -8.98
N ASN A 216 18.88 -8.64 -8.18
CA ASN A 216 19.38 -9.80 -7.45
C ASN A 216 19.05 -9.61 -5.97
N ILE A 217 18.39 -10.60 -5.38
CA ILE A 217 17.92 -10.61 -3.98
C ILE A 217 18.35 -11.89 -3.26
N SER A 218 19.39 -12.57 -3.77
CA SER A 218 19.80 -13.89 -3.27
C SER A 218 20.64 -13.83 -2.00
N MET A 219 21.20 -12.65 -1.64
CA MET A 219 22.09 -12.53 -0.50
C MET A 219 21.32 -12.16 0.77
N PRO A 220 21.16 -13.10 1.73
CA PRO A 220 20.58 -12.78 3.03
C PRO A 220 21.59 -11.99 3.86
N ILE A 221 21.11 -10.98 4.61
CA ILE A 221 21.91 -10.20 5.55
C ILE A 221 21.46 -10.42 7.01
N SER A 222 20.39 -11.14 7.22
CA SER A 222 19.94 -11.59 8.54
C SER A 222 19.74 -13.10 8.56
N PHE A 223 19.73 -13.66 9.78
CA PHE A 223 19.25 -15.02 9.99
C PHE A 223 17.74 -15.11 9.71
N ASP A 224 17.28 -16.33 9.47
CA ASP A 224 15.87 -16.63 9.39
C ASP A 224 15.16 -16.29 10.70
N GLN A 225 14.07 -15.57 10.60
CA GLN A 225 13.23 -15.15 11.72
C GLN A 225 11.81 -15.68 11.50
N ARG A 226 11.19 -16.15 12.58
CA ARG A 226 9.77 -16.48 12.56
C ARG A 226 8.96 -15.19 12.68
N ALA A 227 7.91 -15.08 11.93
CA ALA A 227 6.95 -13.98 11.98
C ALA A 227 5.54 -14.54 11.84
N SER A 228 4.57 -13.87 12.44
CA SER A 228 3.17 -14.29 12.40
C SER A 228 2.23 -13.10 12.61
N TRP A 229 0.93 -13.32 12.43
CA TRP A 229 -0.09 -12.39 12.89
C TRP A 229 -0.13 -12.36 14.43
N ALA A 230 -0.79 -11.34 15.00
CA ALA A 230 -0.90 -11.24 16.44
C ALA A 230 -2.21 -10.59 16.89
N VAL A 231 -2.67 -10.97 18.09
CA VAL A 231 -3.82 -10.41 18.78
C VAL A 231 -3.45 -10.02 20.20
N ARG A 232 -4.36 -9.37 20.93
CA ARG A 232 -4.18 -9.18 22.38
C ARG A 232 -4.17 -10.52 23.11
N LYS A 233 -3.38 -10.66 24.17
CA LYS A 233 -3.41 -11.85 25.03
C LYS A 233 -4.77 -12.11 25.67
N THR A 234 -5.60 -11.08 25.76
CA THR A 234 -6.99 -11.15 26.23
C THR A 234 -7.98 -11.63 25.17
N SER A 235 -7.51 -11.94 23.95
CA SER A 235 -8.36 -12.37 22.82
C SER A 235 -7.98 -13.77 22.31
N PRO A 236 -7.98 -14.81 23.18
CA PRO A 236 -7.52 -16.16 22.82
C PRO A 236 -8.44 -16.85 21.80
N LEU A 237 -9.74 -16.54 21.77
CA LEU A 237 -10.67 -17.14 20.81
C LEU A 237 -10.43 -16.59 19.40
N LEU A 238 -10.11 -15.30 19.27
CA LEU A 238 -9.72 -14.72 17.99
C LEU A 238 -8.39 -15.32 17.51
N ALA A 239 -7.40 -15.50 18.40
CA ALA A 239 -6.14 -16.16 18.10
C ALA A 239 -6.34 -17.58 17.56
N ALA A 240 -7.17 -18.37 18.23
CA ALA A 240 -7.51 -19.74 17.83
C ALA A 240 -8.21 -19.77 16.47
N ALA A 241 -9.18 -18.86 16.24
CA ALA A 241 -9.90 -18.75 14.98
C ALA A 241 -8.96 -18.37 13.82
N ALA A 242 -8.07 -17.40 14.01
CA ALA A 242 -7.08 -17.01 13.00
C ALA A 242 -6.12 -18.16 12.68
N THR A 243 -5.64 -18.90 13.68
CA THR A 243 -4.74 -20.03 13.49
C THR A 243 -5.43 -21.19 12.76
N GLN A 244 -6.67 -21.51 13.13
CA GLN A 244 -7.43 -22.52 12.42
C GLN A 244 -7.69 -22.14 10.97
N TRP A 245 -8.12 -20.89 10.73
CA TRP A 245 -8.39 -20.39 9.41
C TRP A 245 -7.14 -20.46 8.50
N HIS A 246 -5.97 -20.04 9.00
CA HIS A 246 -4.71 -20.15 8.24
C HIS A 246 -4.42 -21.60 7.86
N ARG A 247 -4.48 -22.51 8.80
CA ARG A 247 -4.22 -23.95 8.57
C ARG A 247 -5.11 -24.54 7.46
N GLU A 248 -6.38 -24.13 7.44
CA GLU A 248 -7.35 -24.62 6.46
C GLU A 248 -7.19 -23.95 5.09
N ASN A 249 -6.75 -22.68 5.05
CA ASN A 249 -6.78 -21.85 3.84
C ASN A 249 -5.45 -21.75 3.11
N MET A 250 -4.30 -22.03 3.73
CA MET A 250 -2.97 -21.94 3.09
C MET A 250 -2.85 -22.81 1.81
N THR A 251 -3.58 -23.90 1.74
CA THR A 251 -3.61 -24.76 0.55
C THR A 251 -4.78 -24.46 -0.39
N SER A 252 -5.62 -23.49 -0.08
CA SER A 252 -6.79 -23.13 -0.86
C SER A 252 -6.41 -22.53 -2.23
N PRO A 253 -7.26 -22.69 -3.25
CA PRO A 253 -7.03 -22.06 -4.55
C PRO A 253 -6.95 -20.54 -4.47
N SER A 254 -7.72 -19.90 -3.58
CA SER A 254 -7.71 -18.45 -3.37
C SER A 254 -6.39 -17.96 -2.79
N TYR A 255 -5.85 -18.63 -1.78
CA TYR A 255 -4.53 -18.32 -1.22
C TYR A 255 -3.42 -18.45 -2.26
N ARG A 256 -3.40 -19.57 -3.01
CA ARG A 256 -2.41 -19.80 -4.06
C ARG A 256 -2.50 -18.74 -5.16
N ALA A 257 -3.72 -18.34 -5.57
CA ALA A 257 -3.92 -17.31 -6.57
C ALA A 257 -3.39 -15.95 -6.09
N SER A 258 -3.67 -15.57 -4.82
CA SER A 258 -3.12 -14.35 -4.22
C SER A 258 -1.59 -14.41 -4.14
N SER A 259 -1.02 -15.47 -3.58
CA SER A 259 0.43 -15.64 -3.47
C SER A 259 1.12 -15.55 -4.83
N LYS A 260 0.62 -16.30 -5.83
CA LYS A 260 1.15 -16.27 -7.19
C LYS A 260 1.09 -14.87 -7.80
N ARG A 261 -0.03 -14.16 -7.62
CA ARG A 261 -0.23 -12.81 -8.14
C ARG A 261 0.77 -11.81 -7.55
N TYR A 262 1.05 -11.88 -6.25
CA TYR A 262 1.98 -10.95 -5.60
C TYR A 262 3.45 -11.30 -5.84
N PHE A 263 3.83 -12.57 -5.84
CA PHE A 263 5.23 -12.97 -5.72
C PHE A 263 5.82 -13.70 -6.93
N GLU A 264 4.99 -14.13 -7.91
CA GLU A 264 5.46 -14.95 -9.03
C GLU A 264 5.18 -14.34 -10.41
N ILE A 265 4.03 -13.68 -10.59
CA ILE A 265 3.64 -13.15 -11.90
C ILE A 265 4.45 -11.89 -12.21
N SER A 266 5.17 -11.90 -13.35
CA SER A 266 5.84 -10.70 -13.84
C SER A 266 4.83 -9.60 -14.13
N LYS A 267 5.12 -8.40 -13.64
CA LYS A 267 4.28 -7.20 -13.76
C LYS A 267 4.74 -6.28 -14.89
N ARG A 268 5.64 -6.76 -15.73
CA ARG A 268 6.03 -6.08 -16.95
C ARG A 268 4.91 -6.21 -17.99
N ILE A 269 4.50 -5.07 -18.53
CA ILE A 269 3.65 -5.03 -19.73
C ILE A 269 4.58 -5.27 -20.93
N PRO A 270 4.36 -6.33 -21.76
CA PRO A 270 5.13 -6.52 -22.97
C PRO A 270 4.92 -5.32 -23.91
N HIS A 271 6.01 -4.76 -24.45
CA HIS A 271 5.91 -3.70 -25.46
C HIS A 271 5.45 -4.34 -26.78
N GLY A 272 4.20 -4.08 -27.19
CA GLY A 272 3.68 -4.43 -28.50
C GLY A 272 3.95 -3.35 -29.55
N SER A 273 3.69 -3.67 -30.79
CA SER A 273 3.94 -2.75 -31.92
C SER A 273 2.81 -1.73 -32.11
N ILE A 274 3.16 -0.45 -32.10
CA ILE A 274 2.27 0.62 -32.60
C ILE A 274 2.10 0.42 -34.11
N LEU A 275 0.86 0.49 -34.58
CA LEU A 275 0.58 0.51 -36.01
C LEU A 275 1.16 1.78 -36.62
N SER A 276 1.60 1.71 -37.88
CA SER A 276 2.36 2.76 -38.55
C SER A 276 1.70 4.15 -38.47
N ILE A 277 2.27 5.05 -37.69
CA ILE A 277 1.87 6.47 -37.57
C ILE A 277 1.92 7.16 -38.95
N GLN A 278 2.80 6.75 -39.86
CA GLN A 278 2.92 7.29 -41.22
C GLN A 278 1.66 7.10 -42.06
N LYS A 279 0.79 6.15 -41.71
CA LYS A 279 -0.51 5.93 -42.38
C LYS A 279 -1.69 6.52 -41.59
N GLY A 280 -1.45 7.34 -40.57
CA GLY A 280 -2.49 7.93 -39.71
C GLY A 280 -3.26 6.95 -38.85
N LYS A 281 -2.74 5.72 -38.67
CA LYS A 281 -3.30 4.70 -37.76
C LYS A 281 -2.44 4.50 -36.54
N ILE A 282 -3.04 4.65 -35.36
CA ILE A 282 -2.38 4.42 -34.07
C ILE A 282 -2.66 2.99 -33.59
N SER A 283 -3.92 2.54 -33.73
CA SER A 283 -4.35 1.22 -33.27
C SER A 283 -5.45 0.62 -34.16
N HIS A 284 -5.84 -0.61 -33.89
CA HIS A 284 -7.02 -1.23 -34.51
C HIS A 284 -8.34 -0.63 -34.00
N TYR A 285 -8.30 0.16 -32.91
CA TYR A 285 -9.46 0.70 -32.20
C TYR A 285 -9.67 2.20 -32.45
N ASP A 286 -8.99 2.80 -33.41
CA ASP A 286 -9.03 4.24 -33.68
C ASP A 286 -10.45 4.77 -33.87
N GLU A 287 -11.30 4.02 -34.55
CA GLU A 287 -12.70 4.44 -34.80
C GLU A 287 -13.52 4.44 -33.49
N LEU A 288 -13.25 3.50 -32.58
CA LEU A 288 -13.87 3.50 -31.24
C LEU A 288 -13.36 4.69 -30.40
N PHE A 289 -12.06 4.97 -30.42
CA PHE A 289 -11.51 6.14 -29.74
C PHE A 289 -12.11 7.45 -30.29
N LYS A 290 -12.21 7.60 -31.61
CA LYS A 290 -12.85 8.77 -32.24
C LYS A 290 -14.34 8.90 -31.88
N LYS A 291 -15.05 7.77 -31.75
CA LYS A 291 -16.46 7.75 -31.37
C LYS A 291 -16.65 8.25 -29.96
N TYR A 292 -15.94 7.65 -28.99
CA TYR A 292 -16.17 7.86 -27.57
C TYR A 292 -15.45 9.08 -26.98
N ALA A 293 -14.32 9.53 -27.55
CA ALA A 293 -13.62 10.74 -27.09
C ALA A 293 -14.50 12.00 -27.23
N LYS A 294 -15.43 12.03 -28.20
CA LYS A 294 -16.39 13.11 -28.37
C LYS A 294 -17.33 13.31 -27.19
N GLU A 295 -17.62 12.24 -26.42
CA GLU A 295 -18.50 12.30 -25.25
C GLU A 295 -17.89 13.09 -24.07
N ILE A 296 -16.55 13.25 -24.09
CA ILE A 296 -15.80 13.94 -23.02
C ILE A 296 -15.01 15.15 -23.56
N ASP A 297 -15.25 15.52 -24.81
CA ASP A 297 -14.55 16.63 -25.50
C ASP A 297 -13.02 16.51 -25.47
N TRP A 298 -12.51 15.30 -25.65
CA TRP A 298 -11.07 15.02 -25.73
C TRP A 298 -10.62 14.74 -27.15
N ASP A 299 -9.36 15.10 -27.45
CA ASP A 299 -8.70 14.55 -28.63
C ASP A 299 -8.64 13.02 -28.51
N TRP A 300 -9.16 12.31 -29.52
CA TRP A 300 -9.18 10.85 -29.53
C TRP A 300 -7.78 10.22 -29.39
N ARG A 301 -6.74 10.96 -29.83
CA ARG A 301 -5.33 10.53 -29.68
C ARG A 301 -4.88 10.51 -28.22
N LEU A 302 -5.40 11.42 -27.40
CA LEU A 302 -5.15 11.42 -25.97
C LEU A 302 -5.78 10.17 -25.32
N LEU A 303 -7.02 9.84 -25.69
CA LEU A 303 -7.68 8.61 -25.21
C LEU A 303 -6.96 7.35 -25.71
N ALA A 304 -6.47 7.33 -26.94
CA ALA A 304 -5.67 6.25 -27.48
C ALA A 304 -4.31 6.13 -26.78
N SER A 305 -3.65 7.25 -26.46
CA SER A 305 -2.38 7.22 -25.70
C SER A 305 -2.56 6.69 -24.28
N LEU A 306 -3.69 6.98 -23.63
CA LEU A 306 -4.04 6.39 -22.35
C LEU A 306 -4.17 4.87 -22.50
N ALA A 307 -4.92 4.36 -23.48
CA ALA A 307 -5.04 2.92 -23.74
C ALA A 307 -3.68 2.26 -24.04
N TYR A 308 -2.82 2.94 -24.78
CA TYR A 308 -1.45 2.47 -25.03
C TYR A 308 -0.65 2.31 -23.73
N THR A 309 -0.72 3.31 -22.86
CA THR A 309 -0.03 3.28 -21.55
C THR A 309 -0.59 2.19 -20.64
N GLU A 310 -1.90 1.94 -20.70
CA GLU A 310 -2.60 0.98 -19.84
C GLU A 310 -2.37 -0.47 -20.26
N SER A 311 -2.46 -0.80 -21.54
CA SER A 311 -2.44 -2.18 -22.03
C SER A 311 -1.59 -2.39 -23.28
N ASN A 312 -1.03 -1.31 -23.84
CA ASN A 312 -0.39 -1.37 -25.17
C ASN A 312 -1.34 -1.88 -26.26
N PHE A 313 -2.61 -1.50 -26.16
CA PHE A 313 -3.72 -1.94 -27.00
C PHE A 313 -4.05 -3.44 -26.90
N ASP A 314 -3.60 -4.15 -25.88
CA ASP A 314 -3.96 -5.54 -25.64
C ASP A 314 -5.29 -5.65 -24.89
N THR A 315 -6.33 -6.13 -25.60
CA THR A 315 -7.65 -6.35 -25.01
C THR A 315 -7.72 -7.49 -24.02
N THR A 316 -6.75 -8.42 -24.08
CA THR A 316 -6.68 -9.57 -23.18
C THR A 316 -5.86 -9.30 -21.93
N ALA A 317 -5.22 -8.13 -21.85
CA ALA A 317 -4.35 -7.76 -20.74
C ALA A 317 -5.08 -7.86 -19.40
N VAL A 318 -4.44 -8.51 -18.44
CA VAL A 318 -4.86 -8.56 -17.05
C VAL A 318 -3.67 -8.13 -16.21
N SER A 319 -3.82 -7.02 -15.48
CA SER A 319 -2.76 -6.56 -14.59
C SER A 319 -2.63 -7.50 -13.38
N TRP A 320 -1.50 -7.43 -12.70
CA TRP A 320 -1.29 -8.16 -11.45
C TRP A 320 -2.34 -7.80 -10.38
N ALA A 321 -2.85 -6.56 -10.39
CA ALA A 321 -3.91 -6.07 -9.51
C ALA A 321 -5.30 -6.54 -9.92
N GLY A 322 -5.43 -7.19 -11.08
CA GLY A 322 -6.70 -7.67 -11.63
C GLY A 322 -7.44 -6.65 -12.51
N ALA A 323 -6.83 -5.50 -12.84
CA ALA A 323 -7.36 -4.61 -13.87
C ALA A 323 -7.39 -5.32 -15.22
N LYS A 324 -8.44 -5.13 -16.03
CA LYS A 324 -8.68 -5.92 -17.22
C LYS A 324 -8.90 -5.09 -18.49
N GLY A 325 -8.51 -5.68 -19.61
CA GLY A 325 -8.82 -5.22 -20.95
C GLY A 325 -8.07 -3.98 -21.39
N LEU A 326 -8.53 -3.41 -22.50
CA LEU A 326 -7.85 -2.35 -23.24
C LEU A 326 -7.53 -1.11 -22.38
N MET A 327 -8.45 -0.71 -21.51
CA MET A 327 -8.36 0.48 -20.67
C MET A 327 -8.00 0.19 -19.21
N GLN A 328 -7.66 -1.07 -18.87
CA GLN A 328 -7.19 -1.52 -17.56
C GLN A 328 -8.05 -1.01 -16.38
N LEU A 329 -9.37 -1.14 -16.51
CA LEU A 329 -10.26 -0.83 -15.41
C LEU A 329 -10.27 -1.95 -14.37
N MET A 330 -10.26 -1.57 -13.09
CA MET A 330 -10.50 -2.52 -12.01
C MET A 330 -11.91 -3.10 -12.11
N PRO A 331 -12.13 -4.39 -11.77
CA PRO A 331 -13.42 -5.04 -11.94
C PRO A 331 -14.59 -4.34 -11.26
N ARG A 332 -14.35 -3.73 -10.09
CA ARG A 332 -15.35 -2.95 -9.38
C ARG A 332 -15.72 -1.68 -10.14
N THR A 333 -14.71 -0.96 -10.61
CA THR A 333 -14.88 0.26 -11.42
C THR A 333 -15.59 -0.06 -12.73
N ALA A 334 -15.17 -1.11 -13.44
CA ALA A 334 -15.82 -1.56 -14.68
C ALA A 334 -17.32 -1.83 -14.49
N ARG A 335 -17.68 -2.58 -13.43
CA ARG A 335 -19.10 -2.82 -13.09
C ARG A 335 -19.84 -1.53 -12.75
N ALA A 336 -19.25 -0.63 -11.97
CA ALA A 336 -19.85 0.66 -11.62
C ALA A 336 -20.09 1.53 -12.87
N MET A 337 -19.23 1.42 -13.88
CA MET A 337 -19.39 2.10 -15.18
C MET A 337 -20.32 1.36 -16.16
N GLY A 338 -20.89 0.22 -15.75
CA GLY A 338 -21.90 -0.50 -16.47
C GLY A 338 -21.37 -1.56 -17.44
N VAL A 339 -20.14 -2.03 -17.26
CA VAL A 339 -19.62 -3.18 -18.04
C VAL A 339 -20.34 -4.45 -17.60
N PRO A 340 -20.96 -5.20 -18.52
CA PRO A 340 -21.57 -6.50 -18.18
C PRO A 340 -20.52 -7.50 -17.72
N ALA A 341 -20.92 -8.40 -16.82
CA ALA A 341 -20.02 -9.44 -16.30
C ALA A 341 -19.46 -10.30 -17.45
N GLY A 342 -18.14 -10.48 -17.46
CA GLY A 342 -17.42 -11.22 -18.51
C GLY A 342 -17.10 -10.43 -19.76
N MET A 343 -17.53 -9.14 -19.86
CA MET A 343 -17.26 -8.27 -21.01
C MET A 343 -16.12 -7.27 -20.74
N GLU A 344 -15.36 -7.43 -19.67
CA GLU A 344 -14.28 -6.51 -19.28
C GLU A 344 -13.16 -6.42 -20.33
N GLN A 345 -13.00 -7.47 -21.14
CA GLN A 345 -12.01 -7.56 -22.23
C GLN A 345 -12.58 -7.17 -23.60
N ASN A 346 -13.88 -6.87 -23.69
CA ASN A 346 -14.45 -6.33 -24.93
C ASN A 346 -13.91 -4.90 -25.17
N PRO A 347 -13.30 -4.59 -26.31
CA PRO A 347 -12.65 -3.30 -26.54
C PRO A 347 -13.64 -2.12 -26.48
N GLU A 348 -14.84 -2.28 -27.02
CA GLU A 348 -15.85 -1.21 -27.05
C GLU A 348 -16.40 -0.95 -25.64
N GLU A 349 -16.74 -1.99 -24.88
CA GLU A 349 -17.21 -1.86 -23.49
C GLU A 349 -16.11 -1.28 -22.58
N SER A 350 -14.85 -1.68 -22.79
CA SER A 350 -13.71 -1.16 -22.06
C SER A 350 -13.50 0.34 -22.29
N ILE A 351 -13.51 0.80 -23.55
CA ILE A 351 -13.38 2.23 -23.91
C ILE A 351 -14.56 3.04 -23.38
N LYS A 352 -15.79 2.58 -23.60
CA LYS A 352 -17.02 3.23 -23.15
C LYS A 352 -17.04 3.40 -21.61
N ALA A 353 -16.64 2.38 -20.88
CA ALA A 353 -16.54 2.45 -19.41
C ALA A 353 -15.45 3.43 -18.96
N ALA A 354 -14.30 3.43 -19.62
CA ALA A 354 -13.22 4.38 -19.33
C ALA A 354 -13.65 5.83 -19.55
N VAL A 355 -14.36 6.10 -20.63
CA VAL A 355 -14.91 7.45 -20.94
C VAL A 355 -15.92 7.89 -19.87
N LYS A 356 -16.81 7.00 -19.42
CA LYS A 356 -17.72 7.29 -18.30
C LYS A 356 -16.96 7.56 -16.99
N TYR A 357 -15.91 6.79 -16.72
CA TYR A 357 -15.07 6.99 -15.54
C TYR A 357 -14.32 8.33 -15.61
N ILE A 358 -13.77 8.69 -16.77
CA ILE A 358 -13.14 9.98 -17.02
C ILE A 358 -14.13 11.12 -16.80
N ALA A 359 -15.35 11.02 -17.36
CA ALA A 359 -16.41 12.01 -17.17
C ALA A 359 -16.79 12.18 -15.67
N ALA A 360 -16.96 11.07 -14.97
CA ALA A 360 -17.24 11.08 -13.52
C ALA A 360 -16.10 11.75 -12.74
N THR A 361 -14.86 11.42 -13.08
CA THR A 361 -13.65 11.99 -12.47
C THR A 361 -13.53 13.49 -12.76
N ALA A 362 -13.84 13.93 -13.99
CA ALA A 362 -13.82 15.34 -14.38
C ALA A 362 -14.73 16.22 -13.51
N ASN A 363 -15.86 15.67 -13.06
CA ASN A 363 -16.76 16.39 -12.15
C ASN A 363 -16.10 16.72 -10.81
N SER A 364 -15.20 15.88 -10.30
CA SER A 364 -14.45 16.13 -9.06
C SER A 364 -13.48 17.30 -9.20
N PHE A 365 -12.98 17.53 -10.41
CA PHE A 365 -12.00 18.58 -10.73
C PHE A 365 -12.59 19.80 -11.46
N ARG A 366 -13.92 19.94 -11.50
CA ARG A 366 -14.61 21.05 -12.21
C ARG A 366 -14.22 22.46 -11.73
N ARG A 367 -13.68 22.58 -10.51
CA ARG A 367 -13.20 23.84 -9.92
C ARG A 367 -11.82 24.28 -10.46
N ILE A 368 -11.10 23.42 -11.18
CA ILE A 368 -9.85 23.76 -11.84
C ILE A 368 -10.22 24.58 -13.09
N PRO A 369 -9.83 25.87 -13.19
CA PRO A 369 -10.31 26.73 -14.27
C PRO A 369 -9.74 26.35 -15.64
N ASP A 370 -8.45 26.03 -15.67
CA ASP A 370 -7.71 25.71 -16.88
C ASP A 370 -8.05 24.28 -17.34
N PRO A 371 -8.56 24.08 -18.58
CA PRO A 371 -8.87 22.77 -19.12
C PRO A 371 -7.64 21.86 -19.25
N ASP A 372 -6.48 22.40 -19.63
CA ASP A 372 -5.25 21.64 -19.83
C ASP A 372 -4.71 21.16 -18.49
N GLU A 373 -4.74 22.01 -17.46
CA GLU A 373 -4.44 21.59 -16.10
C GLU A 373 -5.43 20.52 -15.63
N ARG A 374 -6.73 20.71 -15.83
CA ARG A 374 -7.77 19.75 -15.41
C ARG A 374 -7.53 18.35 -15.99
N ILE A 375 -7.10 18.25 -17.25
CA ILE A 375 -6.76 16.98 -17.90
C ILE A 375 -5.64 16.25 -17.12
N LYS A 376 -4.61 16.96 -16.65
CA LYS A 376 -3.52 16.37 -15.86
C LYS A 376 -4.05 15.73 -14.58
N PHE A 377 -4.94 16.42 -13.86
CA PHE A 377 -5.57 15.87 -12.65
C PHE A 377 -6.45 14.66 -12.94
N ILE A 378 -7.19 14.67 -14.05
CA ILE A 378 -8.03 13.53 -14.46
C ILE A 378 -7.16 12.32 -14.80
N LEU A 379 -6.09 12.49 -15.56
CA LEU A 379 -5.16 11.41 -15.92
C LEU A 379 -4.45 10.85 -14.68
N ALA A 380 -4.03 11.73 -13.77
CA ALA A 380 -3.43 11.33 -12.51
C ALA A 380 -4.43 10.55 -11.64
N ALA A 381 -5.69 11.01 -11.56
CA ALA A 381 -6.73 10.32 -10.80
C ALA A 381 -7.15 8.99 -11.46
N TYR A 382 -7.08 8.88 -12.77
CA TYR A 382 -7.29 7.62 -13.48
C TYR A 382 -6.28 6.56 -13.02
N ASN A 383 -5.02 6.96 -12.84
CA ASN A 383 -3.93 6.08 -12.46
C ASN A 383 -3.86 5.83 -10.93
N ALA A 384 -3.94 6.88 -10.12
CA ALA A 384 -3.74 6.80 -8.66
C ALA A 384 -5.04 6.71 -7.86
N GLY A 385 -6.17 7.09 -8.44
CA GLY A 385 -7.46 7.22 -7.76
C GLY A 385 -7.75 8.65 -7.29
N ILE A 386 -9.01 9.05 -7.32
CA ILE A 386 -9.47 10.42 -7.01
C ILE A 386 -9.05 10.84 -5.59
N GLY A 387 -9.15 9.92 -4.61
CA GLY A 387 -8.81 10.19 -3.21
C GLY A 387 -7.39 10.72 -3.06
N HIS A 388 -6.41 10.05 -3.64
CA HIS A 388 -5.00 10.47 -3.54
C HIS A 388 -4.74 11.84 -4.18
N ILE A 389 -5.42 12.15 -5.27
CA ILE A 389 -5.27 13.45 -5.94
C ILE A 389 -5.90 14.58 -5.11
N THR A 390 -7.08 14.34 -4.52
CA THR A 390 -7.72 15.32 -3.64
C THR A 390 -6.90 15.56 -2.38
N ASP A 391 -6.29 14.53 -1.84
CA ASP A 391 -5.39 14.60 -0.69
C ASP A 391 -4.13 15.40 -1.01
N ALA A 392 -3.52 15.14 -2.18
CA ALA A 392 -2.37 15.92 -2.64
C ALA A 392 -2.71 17.40 -2.89
N MET A 393 -3.92 17.70 -3.41
CA MET A 393 -4.41 19.07 -3.54
C MET A 393 -4.52 19.78 -2.18
N ALA A 394 -5.04 19.08 -1.16
CA ALA A 394 -5.16 19.62 0.19
C ALA A 394 -3.77 19.86 0.82
N LEU A 395 -2.82 18.95 0.60
CA LEU A 395 -1.44 19.12 1.04
C LEU A 395 -0.75 20.29 0.34
N ALA A 396 -0.88 20.41 -0.99
CA ALA A 396 -0.33 21.55 -1.73
C ALA A 396 -0.84 22.88 -1.16
N GLU A 397 -2.15 23.00 -0.93
CA GLU A 397 -2.75 24.19 -0.32
C GLU A 397 -2.20 24.47 1.08
N LYS A 398 -2.10 23.43 1.93
CA LYS A 398 -1.55 23.53 3.29
C LYS A 398 -0.11 24.06 3.30
N TYR A 399 0.68 23.71 2.30
CA TYR A 399 2.08 24.15 2.17
C TYR A 399 2.25 25.39 1.27
N GLY A 400 1.17 26.14 1.01
CA GLY A 400 1.21 27.43 0.31
C GLY A 400 1.41 27.31 -1.20
N LYS A 401 1.15 26.14 -1.78
CA LYS A 401 1.18 25.89 -3.22
C LYS A 401 -0.21 26.05 -3.84
N ASN A 402 -0.27 26.20 -5.15
CA ASN A 402 -1.54 26.29 -5.85
C ASN A 402 -2.13 24.90 -6.11
N LYS A 403 -3.23 24.58 -5.41
CA LYS A 403 -3.92 23.30 -5.53
C LYS A 403 -4.58 23.04 -6.89
N TYR A 404 -4.63 24.02 -7.78
CA TYR A 404 -5.23 23.93 -9.13
C TYR A 404 -4.18 23.86 -10.24
N ILE A 405 -2.90 23.82 -9.91
CA ILE A 405 -1.79 23.65 -10.83
C ILE A 405 -1.08 22.34 -10.53
N TRP A 406 -0.83 21.54 -11.56
CA TRP A 406 -0.21 20.23 -11.42
C TRP A 406 1.28 20.32 -11.19
N ASP A 407 2.02 20.87 -12.18
CA ASP A 407 3.48 20.87 -12.19
C ASP A 407 4.07 21.77 -11.08
N ASN A 408 5.05 21.27 -10.33
CA ASN A 408 5.72 21.94 -9.21
C ASN A 408 4.76 22.40 -8.08
N ASN A 409 3.54 21.90 -8.08
CA ASN A 409 2.52 22.18 -7.07
C ASN A 409 1.93 20.85 -6.54
N VAL A 410 0.84 20.34 -7.14
CA VAL A 410 0.16 19.15 -6.61
C VAL A 410 0.94 17.87 -6.87
N ALA A 411 1.64 17.75 -7.99
CA ALA A 411 2.41 16.57 -8.34
C ALA A 411 3.46 16.19 -7.28
N ASP A 412 4.07 17.19 -6.63
CA ASP A 412 5.11 16.99 -5.61
C ASP A 412 4.57 16.36 -4.32
N TYR A 413 3.25 16.41 -4.11
CA TYR A 413 2.59 15.89 -2.91
C TYR A 413 1.92 14.53 -3.09
N ILE A 414 1.94 13.95 -4.28
CA ILE A 414 1.37 12.62 -4.52
C ILE A 414 2.03 11.55 -3.64
N PRO A 415 3.37 11.45 -3.56
CA PRO A 415 4.03 10.49 -2.66
C PRO A 415 3.65 10.68 -1.19
N VAL A 416 3.49 11.94 -0.76
CA VAL A 416 3.16 12.30 0.63
C VAL A 416 1.71 11.98 0.97
N SER A 417 0.79 12.06 0.00
CA SER A 417 -0.63 11.74 0.20
C SER A 417 -0.86 10.27 0.55
N TYR A 418 0.04 9.37 0.11
CA TYR A 418 0.00 7.96 0.50
C TYR A 418 0.36 7.72 1.98
N THR A 419 1.06 8.67 2.63
CA THR A 419 1.61 8.49 3.98
C THR A 419 0.99 9.37 5.07
N HIS A 420 0.45 10.55 4.76
CA HIS A 420 0.16 11.58 5.77
C HIS A 420 -1.30 11.88 6.08
N LEU A 421 -2.26 11.73 5.19
CA LEU A 421 -3.62 12.23 5.43
C LEU A 421 -4.45 11.34 6.36
N ARG A 422 -4.23 10.03 6.39
CA ARG A 422 -4.91 9.16 7.36
C ARG A 422 -4.46 9.35 8.81
N ALA A 423 -3.30 9.94 9.06
CA ALA A 423 -2.85 10.26 10.42
C ALA A 423 -3.61 11.47 11.03
N HIS A 424 -4.33 12.25 10.22
CA HIS A 424 -5.08 13.45 10.67
C HIS A 424 -6.59 13.21 10.77
N GLU A 425 -7.17 12.27 10.05
CA GLU A 425 -8.61 11.97 10.15
C GLU A 425 -9.00 11.33 11.50
N THR A 426 -8.07 10.64 12.15
CA THR A 426 -8.28 10.06 13.49
C THR A 426 -8.24 11.10 14.64
N LYS A 427 -7.97 12.38 14.36
CA LYS A 427 -7.97 13.45 15.38
C LYS A 427 -9.18 14.40 15.29
N ALA A 428 -10.08 14.20 14.35
CA ALA A 428 -11.20 15.10 14.08
C ALA A 428 -12.60 14.48 14.30
N ASN A 429 -12.67 13.26 14.89
CA ASN A 429 -13.93 12.66 15.35
C ASN A 429 -13.84 12.28 16.82
#